data_3e06b8e5b301dd191deb14fe0d16fc7c
#
_entry.id   3e06b8e5b301dd191deb14fe0d16fc7c
#
_cell.length_a   1.000
_cell.length_b   1.000
_cell.length_c   1.000
_cell.angle_alpha   90.00
_cell.angle_beta   90.00
_cell.angle_gamma   90.00
#
_symmetry.space_group_name_H-M   'P 1'
#
loop_
_entity.id
_entity.type
_entity.pdbx_description
1 polymer ?
#
loop_
_entity_poly.entity_id
_entity_poly.type
_entity_poly.pdbx_seq_one_letter_code
_entity_poly.pdbx_strand_id
1 'polypeptide(L)'
;MSHFSDDRISHLAHLIHDGLYNDLLVDYADDDRALREIKRTLIDYFKVEGEADQAAREKIATLKRGVSEGSREWEVMYRKYVEEELNKKGR
;
A
#
# COMPACT_ATOMS: atom_id res chain seq x y z
N MET A 1 -6.42 5.28 -4.77
CA MET A 1 -5.37 6.31 -4.92
C MET A 1 -4.16 5.94 -4.09
N SER A 2 -2.98 6.02 -4.68
CA SER A 2 -1.76 5.80 -3.91
C SER A 2 -1.44 7.05 -3.09
N HIS A 3 -1.10 6.88 -1.82
CA HIS A 3 -0.73 7.97 -0.93
C HIS A 3 0.77 8.24 -0.94
N PHE A 4 1.52 7.49 -1.73
CA PHE A 4 2.98 7.57 -1.74
C PHE A 4 3.48 7.95 -3.12
N SER A 5 4.39 8.92 -3.16
CA SER A 5 5.09 9.26 -4.38
C SER A 5 6.18 8.23 -4.66
N ASP A 6 6.66 8.20 -5.90
CA ASP A 6 7.74 7.33 -6.31
C ASP A 6 9.03 7.60 -5.52
N ASP A 7 9.32 8.89 -5.27
CA ASP A 7 10.48 9.28 -4.48
C ASP A 7 10.40 8.77 -3.05
N ARG A 8 9.21 8.83 -2.46
CA ARG A 8 8.97 8.37 -1.11
C ARG A 8 9.13 6.86 -1.00
N ILE A 9 8.63 6.11 -1.97
CA ILE A 9 8.78 4.67 -2.03
C ILE A 9 10.27 4.31 -2.19
N SER A 10 10.99 5.04 -3.02
CA SER A 10 12.43 4.85 -3.19
C SER A 10 13.19 5.08 -1.90
N HIS A 11 12.84 6.13 -1.16
CA HIS A 11 13.45 6.42 0.14
C HIS A 11 13.22 5.28 1.15
N LEU A 12 12.00 4.77 1.23
CA LEU A 12 11.68 3.64 2.08
C LEU A 12 12.46 2.39 1.68
N ALA A 13 12.60 2.16 0.38
CA ALA A 13 13.37 1.03 -0.12
C ALA A 13 14.84 1.12 0.28
N HIS A 14 15.43 2.31 0.24
CA HIS A 14 16.80 2.53 0.70
C HIS A 14 16.94 2.26 2.20
N LEU A 15 16.00 2.71 3.01
CA LEU A 15 16.04 2.47 4.46
C LEU A 15 15.96 0.99 4.78
N ILE A 16 15.10 0.26 4.08
CA ILE A 16 14.96 -1.19 4.27
C ILE A 16 16.24 -1.90 3.84
N HIS A 17 16.78 -1.55 2.68
CA HIS A 17 18.02 -2.13 2.17
C HIS A 17 19.17 -1.93 3.16
N ASP A 18 19.37 -0.70 3.63
CA ASP A 18 20.45 -0.37 4.56
C ASP A 18 20.30 -1.11 5.88
N GLY A 19 19.05 -1.18 6.40
CA GLY A 19 18.76 -1.91 7.63
C GLY A 19 19.07 -3.40 7.51
N LEU A 20 18.64 -4.03 6.42
CA LEU A 20 18.92 -5.44 6.18
C LEU A 20 20.41 -5.69 6.02
N TYR A 21 21.11 -4.83 5.29
CA TYR A 21 22.53 -4.96 5.08
C TYR A 21 23.30 -4.90 6.40
N ASN A 22 23.00 -3.90 7.21
CA ASN A 22 23.67 -3.67 8.50
C ASN A 22 23.35 -4.72 9.55
N ASP A 23 22.05 -5.09 9.64
CA ASP A 23 21.57 -5.99 10.70
C ASP A 23 21.92 -7.46 10.42
N LEU A 24 21.80 -7.86 9.15
CA LEU A 24 21.97 -9.27 8.76
C LEU A 24 23.36 -9.54 8.19
N LEU A 25 24.17 -8.52 8.01
CA LEU A 25 25.50 -8.63 7.41
C LEU A 25 25.43 -9.38 6.06
N VAL A 26 24.39 -9.10 5.31
CA VAL A 26 24.17 -9.71 3.99
C VAL A 26 25.05 -9.00 2.97
N ASP A 27 25.79 -9.79 2.21
CA ASP A 27 26.60 -9.28 1.11
C ASP A 27 25.79 -9.40 -0.18
N TYR A 28 25.35 -8.27 -0.71
CA TYR A 28 24.64 -8.25 -1.98
C TYR A 28 25.63 -8.23 -3.13
N ALA A 29 25.50 -9.21 -4.03
CA ALA A 29 26.32 -9.24 -5.23
C ALA A 29 26.05 -8.04 -6.15
N ASP A 30 24.84 -7.49 -6.07
CA ASP A 30 24.39 -6.33 -6.83
C ASP A 30 23.43 -5.52 -5.97
N ASP A 31 23.96 -4.51 -5.28
CA ASP A 31 23.19 -3.66 -4.38
C ASP A 31 22.07 -2.90 -5.12
N ASP A 32 22.37 -2.42 -6.34
CA ASP A 32 21.37 -1.71 -7.14
C ASP A 32 20.21 -2.60 -7.53
N ARG A 33 20.50 -3.86 -7.83
CA ARG A 33 19.48 -4.84 -8.16
C ARG A 33 18.59 -5.14 -6.96
N ALA A 34 19.19 -5.35 -5.80
CA ALA A 34 18.46 -5.60 -4.56
C ALA A 34 17.54 -4.43 -4.23
N LEU A 35 18.05 -3.22 -4.37
CA LEU A 35 17.28 -2.01 -4.12
C LEU A 35 16.11 -1.88 -5.11
N ARG A 36 16.35 -2.17 -6.38
CA ARG A 36 15.26 -2.13 -7.39
C ARG A 36 14.19 -3.16 -7.10
N GLU A 37 14.55 -4.34 -6.64
CA GLU A 37 13.58 -5.38 -6.29
C GLU A 37 12.74 -4.98 -5.09
N ILE A 38 13.35 -4.40 -4.06
CA ILE A 38 12.65 -3.89 -2.89
C ILE A 38 11.69 -2.78 -3.31
N LYS A 39 12.16 -1.84 -4.12
CA LYS A 39 11.34 -0.74 -4.62
C LYS A 39 10.14 -1.24 -5.40
N ARG A 40 10.35 -2.20 -6.31
CA ARG A 40 9.27 -2.80 -7.10
C ARG A 40 8.22 -3.45 -6.21
N THR A 41 8.66 -4.22 -5.21
CA THR A 41 7.76 -4.89 -4.28
C THR A 41 6.91 -3.87 -3.52
N LEU A 42 7.52 -2.77 -3.06
CA LEU A 42 6.80 -1.71 -2.37
C LEU A 42 5.80 -1.01 -3.28
N ILE A 43 6.18 -0.73 -4.52
CA ILE A 43 5.28 -0.10 -5.50
C ILE A 43 4.07 -1.01 -5.74
N ASP A 44 4.29 -2.29 -5.98
CA ASP A 44 3.22 -3.25 -6.21
C ASP A 44 2.31 -3.36 -4.99
N TYR A 45 2.89 -3.40 -3.80
CA TYR A 45 2.12 -3.45 -2.56
C TYR A 45 1.20 -2.24 -2.43
N PHE A 46 1.76 -1.03 -2.59
CA PHE A 46 0.98 0.20 -2.44
C PHE A 46 -0.01 0.41 -3.58
N LYS A 47 0.26 -0.14 -4.77
CA LYS A 47 -0.69 -0.13 -5.86
C LYS A 47 -1.95 -0.91 -5.50
N VAL A 48 -1.79 -2.09 -4.94
CA VAL A 48 -2.93 -2.92 -4.50
C VAL A 48 -3.71 -2.22 -3.38
N GLU A 49 -3.00 -1.62 -2.41
CA GLU A 49 -3.62 -0.85 -1.34
C GLU A 49 -4.42 0.34 -1.91
N GLY A 50 -3.85 1.04 -2.88
CA GLY A 50 -4.52 2.17 -3.54
C GLY A 50 -5.76 1.75 -4.31
N GLU A 51 -5.71 0.61 -4.99
CA GLU A 51 -6.87 0.07 -5.69
C GLU A 51 -7.99 -0.32 -4.72
N ALA A 52 -7.62 -0.93 -3.58
CA ALA A 52 -8.59 -1.28 -2.56
C ALA A 52 -9.23 -0.05 -1.93
N ASP A 53 -8.44 1.00 -1.67
CA ASP A 53 -8.94 2.29 -1.19
C ASP A 53 -9.96 2.88 -2.15
N GLN A 54 -9.61 2.94 -3.43
CA GLN A 54 -10.48 3.49 -4.47
C GLN A 54 -11.79 2.71 -4.60
N ALA A 55 -11.69 1.38 -4.63
CA ALA A 55 -12.87 0.51 -4.73
C ALA A 55 -13.80 0.68 -3.53
N ALA A 56 -13.24 0.79 -2.33
CA ALA A 56 -14.02 0.98 -1.11
C ALA A 56 -14.75 2.33 -1.14
N ARG A 57 -14.07 3.40 -1.54
CA ARG A 57 -14.67 4.74 -1.64
C ARG A 57 -15.80 4.78 -2.66
N GLU A 58 -15.59 4.17 -3.81
CA GLU A 58 -16.62 4.09 -4.87
C GLU A 58 -17.84 3.31 -4.38
N LYS A 59 -17.61 2.22 -3.66
CA LYS A 59 -18.69 1.39 -3.14
C LYS A 59 -19.56 2.16 -2.15
N ILE A 60 -18.94 2.92 -1.24
CA ILE A 60 -19.69 3.76 -0.30
C ILE A 60 -20.46 4.85 -1.04
N ALA A 61 -19.84 5.46 -2.05
CA ALA A 61 -20.48 6.53 -2.82
C ALA A 61 -21.72 6.07 -3.57
N THR A 62 -21.83 4.77 -3.87
CA THR A 62 -23.00 4.22 -4.57
C THR A 62 -24.15 3.85 -3.64
N LEU A 63 -23.99 3.96 -2.34
CA LEU A 63 -25.06 3.65 -1.40
C LEU A 63 -26.17 4.67 -1.50
N LYS A 64 -27.42 4.19 -1.49
CA LYS A 64 -28.59 5.06 -1.66
C LYS A 64 -28.79 6.04 -0.53
N ARG A 65 -28.45 5.64 0.69
CA ARG A 65 -28.44 6.58 1.81
C ARG A 65 -27.13 7.32 1.79
N GLY A 66 -27.16 8.62 1.87
CA GLY A 66 -25.93 9.40 1.89
C GLY A 66 -25.12 9.11 3.16
N VAL A 67 -23.87 8.74 3.00
CA VAL A 67 -22.94 8.57 4.13
C VAL A 67 -21.84 9.58 3.98
N SER A 68 -21.72 10.47 4.96
CA SER A 68 -20.74 11.56 4.89
C SER A 68 -19.33 11.02 5.11
N GLU A 69 -18.42 11.38 4.20
CA GLU A 69 -17.02 11.01 4.33
C GLU A 69 -16.47 11.56 5.65
N GLY A 70 -15.73 10.71 6.36
CA GLY A 70 -15.17 11.06 7.66
C GLY A 70 -16.10 10.83 8.84
N SER A 71 -17.36 10.48 8.61
CA SER A 71 -18.26 10.11 9.70
C SER A 71 -17.86 8.74 10.26
N ARG A 72 -18.31 8.44 11.46
CA ARG A 72 -18.04 7.14 12.08
C ARG A 72 -18.60 5.99 11.24
N GLU A 73 -19.80 6.15 10.71
CA GLU A 73 -20.41 5.17 9.83
C GLU A 73 -19.57 4.94 8.58
N TRP A 74 -19.10 6.02 7.98
CA TRP A 74 -18.23 5.94 6.81
C TRP A 74 -16.95 5.18 7.12
N GLU A 75 -16.31 5.46 8.25
CA GLU A 75 -15.08 4.79 8.66
C GLU A 75 -15.26 3.29 8.83
N VAL A 76 -16.37 2.85 9.43
CA VAL A 76 -16.68 1.44 9.61
C VAL A 76 -16.88 0.76 8.26
N MET A 77 -17.63 1.38 7.35
CA MET A 77 -17.86 0.85 6.01
C MET A 77 -16.59 0.81 5.20
N TYR A 78 -15.79 1.87 5.27
CA TYR A 78 -14.53 1.96 4.56
C TYR A 78 -13.60 0.80 4.94
N ARG A 79 -13.41 0.58 6.22
CA ARG A 79 -12.58 -0.53 6.72
C ARG A 79 -13.06 -1.87 6.21
N LYS A 80 -14.34 -2.10 6.30
CA LYS A 80 -14.97 -3.35 5.84
C LYS A 80 -14.71 -3.57 4.35
N TYR A 81 -14.95 -2.55 3.54
CA TYR A 81 -14.81 -2.67 2.09
C TYR A 81 -13.35 -2.78 1.63
N VAL A 82 -12.45 -2.07 2.30
CA VAL A 82 -11.02 -2.23 2.02
C VAL A 82 -10.59 -3.65 2.32
N GLU A 83 -10.99 -4.20 3.46
CA GLU A 83 -10.66 -5.56 3.85
C GLU A 83 -11.18 -6.58 2.84
N GLU A 84 -12.43 -6.41 2.39
CA GLU A 84 -13.01 -7.26 1.36
C GLU A 84 -12.22 -7.21 0.06
N GLU A 85 -11.83 -6.01 -0.37
CA GLU A 85 -11.07 -5.85 -1.61
C GLU A 85 -9.67 -6.46 -1.50
N LEU A 86 -9.01 -6.31 -0.36
CA LEU A 86 -7.70 -6.90 -0.14
C LEU A 86 -7.78 -8.43 -0.13
N ASN A 87 -8.83 -8.99 0.49
CA ASN A 87 -9.05 -10.42 0.51
C ASN A 87 -9.26 -10.99 -0.90
N LYS A 88 -9.95 -10.27 -1.78
CA LYS A 88 -10.11 -10.68 -3.17
C LYS A 88 -8.77 -10.75 -3.90
N LYS A 89 -7.80 -9.96 -3.47
CA LYS A 89 -6.46 -9.91 -4.06
C LYS A 89 -5.47 -10.85 -3.36
N GLY A 90 -5.95 -11.68 -2.44
CA GLY A 90 -5.13 -12.67 -1.75
C GLY A 90 -4.38 -12.14 -0.53
N ARG A 91 -4.84 -11.06 0.03
CA ARG A 91 -4.23 -10.47 1.23
C ARG A 91 -5.10 -10.55 2.47
#